data_9c7ea9ff2a7e1eb799f4b2ef0306ecc3
#
_entry.id   9c7ea9ff2a7e1eb799f4b2ef0306ecc3
#
_cell.length_a   1.000
_cell.length_b   1.000
_cell.length_c   1.000
_cell.angle_alpha   90.00
_cell.angle_beta   90.00
_cell.angle_gamma   90.00
#
_symmetry.space_group_name_H-M   'P 1'
#
loop_
_entity.id
_entity.type
_entity.pdbx_description
1 polymer ?
#
loop_
_entity_poly.entity_id
_entity_poly.type
_entity_poly.pdbx_seq_one_letter_code
_entity_poly.pdbx_strand_id
1 'polypeptide(L)'
;MKIRKATVQDTLAIANVIALFVDVLISSEEGRKRFQPEILQSIFDRADIHYFIREINQKIVGVVAYMEPAHFMHFFLDPAYQGHGHGRQMWNFLEEQIRNQGHQKITVKSSLYGFNIYKKFGFVETGELTHEHGIRFIPMEKVYSDETSSIS
;
A
#
# COMPACT_ATOMS: atom_id res chain seq x y z
N MET A 1 -5.80 -11.57 -15.52
CA MET A 1 -5.55 -10.47 -14.58
C MET A 1 -5.27 -11.04 -13.22
N LYS A 2 -4.14 -10.68 -12.63
CA LYS A 2 -3.62 -11.49 -11.54
C LYS A 2 -2.96 -10.61 -10.49
N ILE A 3 -3.14 -10.99 -9.22
CA ILE A 3 -2.40 -10.41 -8.09
C ILE A 3 -1.56 -11.56 -7.54
N ARG A 4 -0.26 -11.38 -7.49
CA ARG A 4 0.65 -12.40 -7.00
C ARG A 4 1.69 -11.82 -6.06
N LYS A 5 2.35 -12.70 -5.31
CA LYS A 5 3.42 -12.29 -4.42
C LYS A 5 4.61 -11.77 -5.22
N ALA A 6 5.20 -10.67 -4.75
CA ALA A 6 6.38 -10.10 -5.37
C ALA A 6 7.62 -10.92 -5.04
N THR A 7 8.59 -10.90 -5.96
CA THR A 7 9.90 -11.51 -5.73
C THR A 7 10.99 -10.47 -5.97
N VAL A 8 12.23 -10.83 -5.60
CA VAL A 8 13.39 -9.95 -5.79
C VAL A 8 13.53 -9.53 -7.25
N GLN A 9 13.15 -10.41 -8.17
CA GLN A 9 13.25 -10.16 -9.61
C GLN A 9 12.29 -9.08 -10.08
N ASP A 10 11.26 -8.75 -9.29
CA ASP A 10 10.30 -7.72 -9.62
C ASP A 10 10.76 -6.32 -9.19
N THR A 11 11.90 -6.21 -8.52
CA THR A 11 12.33 -4.96 -7.88
C THR A 11 12.33 -3.75 -8.80
N LEU A 12 12.93 -3.87 -9.99
CA LEU A 12 13.01 -2.74 -10.91
C LEU A 12 11.62 -2.34 -11.44
N ALA A 13 10.78 -3.32 -11.74
CA ALA A 13 9.43 -3.03 -12.22
C ALA A 13 8.60 -2.34 -11.14
N ILE A 14 8.75 -2.77 -9.89
CA ILE A 14 8.08 -2.15 -8.75
C ILE A 14 8.59 -0.73 -8.55
N ALA A 15 9.91 -0.53 -8.61
CA ALA A 15 10.50 0.80 -8.48
C ALA A 15 9.97 1.74 -9.55
N ASN A 16 9.77 1.26 -10.77
CA ASN A 16 9.25 2.07 -11.86
C ASN A 16 7.81 2.51 -11.62
N VAL A 17 6.98 1.66 -11.03
CA VAL A 17 5.60 2.04 -10.68
C VAL A 17 5.63 3.10 -9.58
N ILE A 18 6.42 2.90 -8.54
CA ILE A 18 6.50 3.85 -7.43
C ILE A 18 7.06 5.20 -7.89
N ALA A 19 8.00 5.19 -8.84
CA ALA A 19 8.61 6.41 -9.35
C ALA A 19 7.60 7.39 -9.93
N LEU A 20 6.45 6.87 -10.41
CA LEU A 20 5.39 7.75 -10.93
C LEU A 20 4.78 8.63 -9.84
N PHE A 21 4.98 8.29 -8.57
CA PHE A 21 4.36 8.97 -7.44
C PHE A 21 5.35 9.63 -6.48
N VAL A 22 6.66 9.49 -6.73
CA VAL A 22 7.67 9.94 -5.78
C VAL A 22 7.52 11.41 -5.42
N ASP A 23 7.23 12.26 -6.41
CA ASP A 23 7.14 13.70 -6.17
C ASP A 23 5.99 14.09 -5.23
N VAL A 24 4.92 13.30 -5.18
CA VAL A 24 3.79 13.59 -4.27
C VAL A 24 3.96 12.95 -2.89
N LEU A 25 4.92 12.02 -2.76
CA LEU A 25 5.15 11.32 -1.50
C LEU A 25 6.23 11.98 -0.66
N ILE A 26 7.32 12.41 -1.30
CA ILE A 26 8.52 12.84 -0.59
C ILE A 26 8.47 14.30 -0.19
N SER A 27 9.18 14.65 0.88
CA SER A 27 9.39 16.02 1.30
C SER A 27 10.87 16.41 1.32
N SER A 28 11.77 15.46 1.04
CA SER A 28 13.21 15.71 1.02
C SER A 28 13.94 14.59 0.30
N GLU A 29 15.25 14.75 0.08
CA GLU A 29 16.09 13.72 -0.51
C GLU A 29 16.14 12.46 0.33
N GLU A 30 16.02 12.58 1.66
CA GLU A 30 15.95 11.41 2.52
C GLU A 30 14.77 10.53 2.15
N GLY A 31 13.62 11.14 1.87
CA GLY A 31 12.44 10.41 1.44
C GLY A 31 12.63 9.73 0.08
N ARG A 32 13.33 10.41 -0.84
CA ARG A 32 13.59 9.83 -2.16
C ARG A 32 14.41 8.56 -2.06
N LYS A 33 15.37 8.50 -1.15
CA LYS A 33 16.21 7.31 -0.98
C LYS A 33 15.41 6.09 -0.54
N ARG A 34 14.31 6.28 0.16
CA ARG A 34 13.49 5.17 0.65
C ARG A 34 12.88 4.33 -0.48
N PHE A 35 12.78 4.88 -1.68
CA PHE A 35 12.17 4.21 -2.81
C PHE A 35 13.17 3.77 -3.87
N GLN A 36 14.46 3.81 -3.55
CA GLN A 36 15.49 3.31 -4.47
C GLN A 36 15.46 1.78 -4.51
N PRO A 37 15.87 1.18 -5.65
CA PRO A 37 15.80 -0.28 -5.81
C PRO A 37 16.51 -1.06 -4.71
N GLU A 38 17.64 -0.57 -4.20
CA GLU A 38 18.38 -1.26 -3.15
C GLU A 38 17.57 -1.36 -1.87
N ILE A 39 16.86 -0.30 -1.53
CA ILE A 39 16.02 -0.28 -0.33
C ILE A 39 14.80 -1.18 -0.54
N LEU A 40 14.18 -1.10 -1.71
CA LEU A 40 13.02 -1.95 -2.01
C LEU A 40 13.39 -3.42 -1.96
N GLN A 41 14.57 -3.78 -2.48
CA GLN A 41 15.01 -5.15 -2.48
C GLN A 41 15.12 -5.70 -1.05
N SER A 42 15.59 -4.88 -0.12
CA SER A 42 15.73 -5.31 1.28
C SER A 42 14.37 -5.58 1.93
N ILE A 43 13.31 -4.97 1.43
CA ILE A 43 11.96 -5.17 1.96
C ILE A 43 11.47 -6.59 1.67
N PHE A 44 11.80 -7.13 0.50
CA PHE A 44 11.29 -8.44 0.10
C PHE A 44 11.88 -9.59 0.91
N ASP A 45 12.98 -9.36 1.60
CA ASP A 45 13.61 -10.37 2.44
C ASP A 45 13.05 -10.38 3.86
N ARG A 46 12.20 -9.43 4.21
CA ARG A 46 11.63 -9.34 5.56
C ARG A 46 10.41 -10.22 5.70
N ALA A 47 10.42 -11.04 6.75
CA ALA A 47 9.29 -11.95 7.00
C ALA A 47 8.02 -11.21 7.43
N ASP A 48 8.15 -9.98 7.96
CA ASP A 48 7.01 -9.22 8.46
C ASP A 48 6.34 -8.35 7.37
N ILE A 49 6.86 -8.36 6.14
CA ILE A 49 6.29 -7.60 5.05
C ILE A 49 5.74 -8.54 3.99
N HIS A 50 4.49 -8.32 3.61
CA HIS A 50 3.79 -9.10 2.59
C HIS A 50 3.53 -8.20 1.40
N TYR A 51 4.23 -8.44 0.30
CA TYR A 51 4.27 -7.57 -0.86
C TYR A 51 3.68 -8.28 -2.07
N PHE A 52 2.71 -7.65 -2.72
CA PHE A 52 2.01 -8.22 -3.87
C PHE A 52 2.00 -7.25 -5.04
N ILE A 53 1.94 -7.81 -6.24
CA ILE A 53 1.89 -7.00 -7.45
C ILE A 53 0.65 -7.34 -8.26
N ARG A 54 0.17 -6.35 -9.01
CA ARG A 54 -0.88 -6.51 -10.00
C ARG A 54 -0.25 -6.58 -11.36
N GLU A 55 -0.53 -7.66 -12.08
CA GLU A 55 0.04 -7.89 -13.39
C GLU A 55 -1.06 -7.91 -14.44
N ILE A 56 -0.87 -7.17 -15.53
CA ILE A 56 -1.78 -7.14 -16.66
C ILE A 56 -0.95 -7.32 -17.92
N ASN A 57 -1.26 -8.36 -18.72
CA ASN A 57 -0.53 -8.68 -19.94
C ASN A 57 0.98 -8.74 -19.69
N GLN A 58 1.36 -9.42 -18.60
CA GLN A 58 2.75 -9.64 -18.22
C GLN A 58 3.50 -8.37 -17.80
N LYS A 59 2.77 -7.28 -17.59
CA LYS A 59 3.36 -6.03 -17.11
C LYS A 59 2.88 -5.75 -15.69
N ILE A 60 3.82 -5.38 -14.81
CA ILE A 60 3.48 -4.98 -13.45
C ILE A 60 2.97 -3.55 -13.50
N VAL A 61 1.71 -3.34 -13.12
CA VAL A 61 1.06 -2.03 -13.17
C VAL A 61 0.68 -1.51 -11.80
N GLY A 62 0.69 -2.36 -10.78
CA GLY A 62 0.32 -1.94 -9.44
C GLY A 62 1.04 -2.75 -8.38
N VAL A 63 1.16 -2.15 -7.20
CA VAL A 63 1.76 -2.81 -6.04
C VAL A 63 0.90 -2.55 -4.82
N VAL A 64 0.82 -3.53 -3.94
CA VAL A 64 0.08 -3.41 -2.69
C VAL A 64 0.79 -4.25 -1.64
N ALA A 65 0.97 -3.69 -0.45
CA ALA A 65 1.75 -4.37 0.58
C ALA A 65 1.28 -3.99 1.97
N TYR A 66 1.44 -4.92 2.91
CA TYR A 66 1.25 -4.59 4.31
C TYR A 66 2.40 -5.15 5.14
N MET A 67 2.64 -4.48 6.26
CA MET A 67 3.62 -4.88 7.26
C MET A 67 2.87 -5.36 8.50
N GLU A 68 3.29 -6.50 9.05
CA GLU A 68 2.64 -7.03 10.24
C GLU A 68 2.75 -6.08 11.41
N PRO A 69 1.76 -6.02 12.29
CA PRO A 69 0.55 -6.87 12.25
C PRO A 69 -0.46 -6.47 11.19
N ALA A 70 -0.71 -5.19 10.95
CA ALA A 70 -1.75 -4.79 10.02
C ALA A 70 -1.56 -3.34 9.55
N HIS A 71 -0.37 -3.02 9.07
CA HIS A 71 -0.06 -1.69 8.55
C HIS A 71 -0.01 -1.72 7.03
N PHE A 72 -0.94 -1.02 6.38
CA PHE A 72 -1.01 -0.88 4.92
C PHE A 72 0.18 -0.02 4.51
N MET A 73 1.15 -0.61 3.86
CA MET A 73 2.45 -0.01 3.66
C MET A 73 2.62 0.70 2.32
N HIS A 74 2.29 0.00 1.23
CA HIS A 74 2.40 0.54 -0.12
C HIS A 74 1.12 0.25 -0.90
N PHE A 75 0.69 1.23 -1.70
CA PHE A 75 -0.46 1.08 -2.58
C PHE A 75 -0.26 2.04 -3.74
N PHE A 76 0.19 1.51 -4.86
CA PHE A 76 0.46 2.31 -6.05
C PHE A 76 -0.13 1.61 -7.27
N LEU A 77 -0.83 2.37 -8.10
CA LEU A 77 -1.38 1.88 -9.35
C LEU A 77 -1.03 2.89 -10.44
N ASP A 78 -0.35 2.41 -11.49
CA ASP A 78 0.01 3.23 -12.64
C ASP A 78 -1.22 4.03 -13.09
N PRO A 79 -1.11 5.37 -13.23
CA PRO A 79 -2.24 6.21 -13.62
C PRO A 79 -2.95 5.76 -14.90
N ALA A 80 -2.22 5.13 -15.83
CA ALA A 80 -2.81 4.64 -17.08
C ALA A 80 -3.84 3.54 -16.84
N TYR A 81 -3.83 2.92 -15.67
CA TYR A 81 -4.73 1.81 -15.33
C TYR A 81 -5.76 2.18 -14.25
N GLN A 82 -5.80 3.44 -13.84
CA GLN A 82 -6.77 3.92 -12.87
C GLN A 82 -8.13 4.11 -13.51
N GLY A 83 -9.18 4.08 -12.67
CA GLY A 83 -10.55 4.29 -13.15
C GLY A 83 -11.23 3.05 -13.70
N HIS A 84 -10.63 1.88 -13.58
CA HIS A 84 -11.18 0.63 -14.11
C HIS A 84 -11.38 -0.46 -13.04
N GLY A 85 -11.33 -0.08 -11.77
CA GLY A 85 -11.58 -1.01 -10.67
C GLY A 85 -10.37 -1.77 -10.16
N HIS A 86 -9.18 -1.57 -10.74
CA HIS A 86 -7.98 -2.30 -10.32
C HIS A 86 -7.58 -1.96 -8.88
N GLY A 87 -7.63 -0.67 -8.52
CA GLY A 87 -7.28 -0.25 -7.17
C GLY A 87 -8.19 -0.87 -6.13
N ARG A 88 -9.49 -0.90 -6.39
CA ARG A 88 -10.47 -1.51 -5.49
C ARG A 88 -10.19 -3.01 -5.34
N GLN A 89 -9.87 -3.70 -6.43
CA GLN A 89 -9.59 -5.13 -6.39
C GLN A 89 -8.31 -5.40 -5.59
N MET A 90 -7.29 -4.56 -5.76
CA MET A 90 -6.04 -4.69 -5.01
C MET A 90 -6.28 -4.49 -3.51
N TRP A 91 -7.06 -3.48 -3.16
CA TRP A 91 -7.42 -3.23 -1.77
C TRP A 91 -8.23 -4.39 -1.19
N ASN A 92 -9.23 -4.87 -1.92
CA ASN A 92 -10.06 -5.98 -1.44
C ASN A 92 -9.22 -7.23 -1.19
N PHE A 93 -8.26 -7.49 -2.06
CA PHE A 93 -7.35 -8.61 -1.88
C PHE A 93 -6.54 -8.47 -0.59
N LEU A 94 -5.95 -7.29 -0.38
CA LEU A 94 -5.11 -7.05 0.80
C LEU A 94 -5.94 -7.08 2.08
N GLU A 95 -7.10 -6.46 2.05
CA GLU A 95 -8.00 -6.44 3.20
C GLU A 95 -8.36 -7.86 3.63
N GLU A 96 -8.66 -8.71 2.67
CA GLU A 96 -8.99 -10.11 2.96
C GLU A 96 -7.80 -10.83 3.58
N GLN A 97 -6.59 -10.63 3.06
CA GLN A 97 -5.39 -11.23 3.63
C GLN A 97 -5.21 -10.84 5.10
N ILE A 98 -5.37 -9.57 5.40
CA ILE A 98 -5.20 -9.06 6.76
C ILE A 98 -6.31 -9.53 7.68
N ARG A 99 -7.56 -9.47 7.21
CA ARG A 99 -8.72 -9.85 8.03
C ARG A 99 -8.72 -11.35 8.32
N ASN A 100 -8.24 -12.18 7.41
CA ASN A 100 -8.16 -13.62 7.63
C ASN A 100 -7.21 -13.99 8.75
N GLN A 101 -6.33 -13.08 9.15
CA GLN A 101 -5.44 -13.28 10.28
C GLN A 101 -6.04 -12.81 11.59
N GLY A 102 -7.28 -12.32 11.58
CA GLY A 102 -8.00 -11.94 12.80
C GLY A 102 -7.80 -10.51 13.26
N HIS A 103 -7.17 -9.66 12.45
CA HIS A 103 -6.93 -8.27 12.85
C HIS A 103 -8.22 -7.44 12.77
N GLN A 104 -8.41 -6.57 13.76
CA GLN A 104 -9.59 -5.72 13.87
C GLN A 104 -9.33 -4.28 13.44
N LYS A 105 -8.10 -3.96 13.09
CA LYS A 105 -7.73 -2.60 12.71
C LYS A 105 -6.59 -2.64 11.71
N ILE A 106 -6.69 -1.76 10.69
CA ILE A 106 -5.64 -1.59 9.69
C ILE A 106 -5.24 -0.12 9.72
N THR A 107 -3.93 0.16 9.81
CA THR A 107 -3.41 1.52 9.78
C THR A 107 -2.77 1.82 8.42
N VAL A 108 -2.71 3.11 8.07
CA VAL A 108 -2.03 3.54 6.85
C VAL A 108 -1.48 4.95 7.08
N LYS A 109 -0.35 5.24 6.43
CA LYS A 109 0.18 6.60 6.33
C LYS A 109 -0.14 7.08 4.92
N SER A 110 -1.24 7.83 4.78
CA SER A 110 -1.76 8.21 3.48
C SER A 110 -0.99 9.37 2.87
N SER A 111 -0.62 9.26 1.60
CA SER A 111 -0.17 10.42 0.87
C SER A 111 -1.36 11.38 0.67
N LEU A 112 -1.06 12.65 0.37
CA LEU A 112 -2.13 13.58 0.02
C LEU A 112 -2.85 13.12 -1.25
N TYR A 113 -2.12 12.51 -2.17
CA TYR A 113 -2.68 11.98 -3.41
C TYR A 113 -3.70 10.88 -3.14
N GLY A 114 -3.42 9.98 -2.19
CA GLY A 114 -4.28 8.82 -1.91
C GLY A 114 -5.37 9.05 -0.89
N PHE A 115 -5.40 10.23 -0.27
CA PHE A 115 -6.28 10.48 0.87
C PHE A 115 -7.75 10.13 0.59
N ASN A 116 -8.29 10.62 -0.51
CA ASN A 116 -9.70 10.38 -0.83
C ASN A 116 -9.99 8.91 -1.15
N ILE A 117 -9.01 8.22 -1.72
CA ILE A 117 -9.13 6.80 -2.02
C ILE A 117 -9.24 6.00 -0.71
N TYR A 118 -8.37 6.30 0.26
CA TYR A 118 -8.43 5.60 1.54
C TYR A 118 -9.73 5.91 2.29
N LYS A 119 -10.23 7.14 2.17
CA LYS A 119 -11.53 7.48 2.74
C LYS A 119 -12.63 6.59 2.15
N LYS A 120 -12.60 6.37 0.86
CA LYS A 120 -13.56 5.49 0.19
C LYS A 120 -13.44 4.04 0.63
N PHE A 121 -12.24 3.63 1.02
CA PHE A 121 -12.02 2.27 1.52
C PHE A 121 -12.47 2.13 2.98
N GLY A 122 -12.85 3.22 3.63
CA GLY A 122 -13.36 3.19 5.00
C GLY A 122 -12.37 3.64 6.06
N PHE A 123 -11.23 4.21 5.66
CA PHE A 123 -10.26 4.75 6.60
C PHE A 123 -10.67 6.14 7.08
N VAL A 124 -10.31 6.47 8.32
CA VAL A 124 -10.51 7.79 8.90
C VAL A 124 -9.19 8.31 9.45
N GLU A 125 -9.00 9.64 9.43
CA GLU A 125 -7.79 10.25 9.92
C GLU A 125 -7.65 10.03 11.43
N THR A 126 -6.40 9.80 11.88
CA THR A 126 -6.08 9.73 13.30
C THR A 126 -5.13 10.84 13.73
N GLY A 127 -4.73 11.71 12.80
CA GLY A 127 -3.85 12.83 13.08
C GLY A 127 -3.78 13.78 11.90
N GLU A 128 -2.95 14.81 12.04
CA GLU A 128 -2.77 15.82 11.02
C GLU A 128 -1.66 15.45 10.05
N LEU A 129 -1.52 16.24 8.98
CA LEU A 129 -0.43 16.08 8.03
C LEU A 129 0.90 16.12 8.79
N THR A 130 1.70 15.09 8.58
CA THR A 130 2.94 14.85 9.32
C THR A 130 4.09 14.71 8.33
N HIS A 131 5.28 15.19 8.75
CA HIS A 131 6.52 15.01 7.99
C HIS A 131 7.47 14.17 8.81
N GLU A 132 7.90 13.02 8.28
CA GLU A 132 8.73 12.07 9.01
C GLU A 132 9.62 11.33 8.02
N HIS A 133 10.92 11.30 8.30
CA HIS A 133 11.89 10.57 7.46
C HIS A 133 11.81 10.97 5.98
N GLY A 134 11.55 12.24 5.70
CA GLY A 134 11.48 12.74 4.33
C GLY A 134 10.18 12.41 3.59
N ILE A 135 9.18 11.92 4.30
CA ILE A 135 7.87 11.58 3.75
C ILE A 135 6.81 12.44 4.44
N ARG A 136 5.85 12.92 3.66
CA ARG A 136 4.70 13.63 4.23
C ARG A 136 3.46 12.76 4.08
N PHE A 137 2.68 12.66 5.15
CA PHE A 137 1.53 11.78 5.17
C PHE A 137 0.50 12.21 6.20
N ILE A 138 -0.72 11.67 6.06
CA ILE A 138 -1.78 11.81 7.04
C ILE A 138 -2.02 10.42 7.61
N PRO A 139 -1.86 10.22 8.93
CA PRO A 139 -2.13 8.90 9.52
C PRO A 139 -3.62 8.61 9.51
N MET A 140 -3.97 7.39 9.14
CA MET A 140 -5.35 6.96 9.06
C MET A 140 -5.50 5.53 9.57
N GLU A 141 -6.73 5.15 9.91
CA GLU A 141 -7.01 3.78 10.30
C GLU A 141 -8.40 3.36 9.85
N LYS A 142 -8.57 2.06 9.66
CA LYS A 142 -9.87 1.45 9.46
C LYS A 142 -10.08 0.45 10.58
N VAL A 143 -11.14 0.64 11.35
CA VAL A 143 -11.47 -0.23 12.49
C VAL A 143 -12.68 -1.07 12.14
N TYR A 144 -12.63 -2.36 12.47
CA TYR A 144 -13.70 -3.30 12.17
C TYR A 144 -14.46 -3.63 13.44
N SER A 145 -15.76 -3.76 13.30
CA SER A 145 -16.62 -4.06 14.43
C SER A 145 -16.58 -5.54 14.78
N ASP A 146 -16.47 -5.84 16.07
CA ASP A 146 -16.56 -7.21 16.56
C ASP A 146 -17.97 -7.78 16.41
N GLU A 147 -18.95 -6.92 16.27
CA GLU A 147 -20.33 -7.34 16.16
C GLU A 147 -20.58 -8.19 14.94
N THR A 148 -19.83 -7.95 13.87
CA THR A 148 -20.00 -8.73 12.66
C THR A 148 -19.69 -10.20 12.88
N SER A 149 -18.79 -10.51 13.80
CA SER A 149 -18.46 -11.90 14.12
C SER A 149 -19.45 -12.50 15.10
N SER A 150 -20.03 -11.68 15.95
CA SER A 150 -20.97 -12.18 16.97
C SER A 150 -22.33 -12.51 16.40
N ILE A 151 -22.68 -11.93 15.26
CA ILE A 151 -23.96 -12.19 14.64
C ILE A 151 -23.99 -13.54 13.95
N SER A 152 -22.88 -14.00 13.56
CA SER A 152 -22.75 -15.30 12.92
C SER A 152 -22.90 -16.46 13.92
#